data_99c2641d2f8f20602fa47d2f4ebaf4ba
#
_entry.id   99c2641d2f8f20602fa47d2f4ebaf4ba
#
_cell.length_a   1.000
_cell.length_b   1.000
_cell.length_c   1.000
_cell.angle_alpha   90.00
_cell.angle_beta   90.00
_cell.angle_gamma   90.00
#
_symmetry.space_group_name_H-M   'P 1'
#
loop_
_entity.id
_entity.type
_entity.pdbx_description
1 polymer ?
#
loop_
_entity_poly.entity_id
_entity_poly.type
_entity_poly.pdbx_seq_one_letter_code
_entity_poly.pdbx_strand_id
1 'polypeptide(L)'
;MRSEEEIKTAYAQINSLYKDAVNGDEKAVQALHQTLEQVRSNHANIPLLNAYHGSIMILIARDKTNPLEKLRWSKAGLKLLDDAVIFSPQNFMIRLLRGKAAHKLPEKHFNRGHTAIDDYTFLIKSHERGKGFLNSKAYWQLIYELGEVYYRMGRNQDAGICWRKLKNETQDPAFQRLLLSKLKLVEGKPAVETRTEPEGPFASLLRRIVNEAQNQIPDNSQQTT
;
A
#
# COMPACT_ATOMS: atom_id res chain seq x y z
N MET A 1 -29.37 17.21 -3.15
CA MET A 1 -28.92 18.33 -2.26
C MET A 1 -28.18 17.83 -1.03
N ARG A 2 -28.82 17.17 -0.03
CA ARG A 2 -28.10 16.74 1.21
C ARG A 2 -26.95 15.74 0.93
N SER A 3 -27.16 14.80 0.03
CA SER A 3 -26.16 13.78 -0.32
C SER A 3 -24.93 14.33 -1.06
N GLU A 4 -25.12 15.32 -1.93
CA GLU A 4 -24.01 15.99 -2.63
C GLU A 4 -23.16 16.84 -1.68
N GLU A 5 -23.78 17.47 -0.69
CA GLU A 5 -23.08 18.26 0.32
C GLU A 5 -22.22 17.36 1.25
N GLU A 6 -22.72 16.19 1.65
CA GLU A 6 -21.95 15.19 2.42
C GLU A 6 -20.70 14.72 1.65
N ILE A 7 -20.85 14.40 0.37
CA ILE A 7 -19.75 13.98 -0.49
C ILE A 7 -18.72 15.11 -0.66
N LYS A 8 -19.19 16.34 -0.92
CA LYS A 8 -18.33 17.51 -1.07
C LYS A 8 -17.55 17.81 0.22
N THR A 9 -18.20 17.69 1.38
CA THR A 9 -17.57 17.86 2.69
C THR A 9 -16.47 16.80 2.91
N ALA A 10 -16.73 15.53 2.56
CA ALA A 10 -15.74 14.47 2.66
C ALA A 10 -14.49 14.76 1.79
N TYR A 11 -14.67 15.18 0.54
CA TYR A 11 -13.54 15.55 -0.31
C TYR A 11 -12.78 16.78 0.23
N ALA A 12 -13.46 17.78 0.78
CA ALA A 12 -12.83 18.93 1.39
C ALA A 12 -11.96 18.51 2.59
N GLN A 13 -12.46 17.63 3.45
CA GLN A 13 -11.68 17.09 4.57
C GLN A 13 -10.50 16.21 4.11
N ILE A 14 -10.70 15.35 3.10
CA ILE A 14 -9.60 14.59 2.51
C ILE A 14 -8.50 15.53 2.04
N ASN A 15 -8.85 16.56 1.28
CA ASN A 15 -7.85 17.51 0.75
C ASN A 15 -7.09 18.27 1.85
N SER A 16 -7.72 18.54 2.98
CA SER A 16 -7.09 19.27 4.09
C SER A 16 -6.28 18.38 5.03
N LEU A 17 -6.74 17.16 5.33
CA LEU A 17 -6.19 16.35 6.42
C LEU A 17 -5.39 15.12 5.96
N TYR A 18 -5.57 14.66 4.70
CA TYR A 18 -4.99 13.39 4.28
C TYR A 18 -3.46 13.38 4.34
N LYS A 19 -2.82 14.50 4.00
CA LYS A 19 -1.36 14.63 4.07
C LYS A 19 -0.86 14.50 5.50
N ASP A 20 -1.53 15.15 6.46
CA ASP A 20 -1.15 15.10 7.87
C ASP A 20 -1.39 13.70 8.46
N ALA A 21 -2.51 13.06 8.11
CA ALA A 21 -2.78 11.67 8.45
C ALA A 21 -1.68 10.71 7.97
N VAL A 22 -1.23 10.85 6.72
CA VAL A 22 -0.11 10.06 6.16
C VAL A 22 1.19 10.33 6.90
N ASN A 23 1.43 11.57 7.32
CA ASN A 23 2.63 11.97 8.07
C ASN A 23 2.60 11.59 9.56
N GLY A 24 1.52 11.00 10.07
CA GLY A 24 1.45 10.48 11.43
C GLY A 24 0.55 11.25 12.39
N ASP A 25 -0.24 12.21 11.91
CA ASP A 25 -1.24 12.89 12.75
C ASP A 25 -2.44 11.95 13.01
N GLU A 26 -2.46 11.37 14.21
CA GLU A 26 -3.53 10.45 14.64
C GLU A 26 -4.91 11.14 14.70
N LYS A 27 -4.97 12.43 15.01
CA LYS A 27 -6.23 13.19 15.04
C LYS A 27 -6.79 13.33 13.63
N ALA A 28 -5.94 13.64 12.65
CA ALA A 28 -6.33 13.68 11.25
C ALA A 28 -6.81 12.30 10.75
N VAL A 29 -6.14 11.21 11.16
CA VAL A 29 -6.56 9.83 10.85
C VAL A 29 -7.96 9.55 11.40
N GLN A 30 -8.22 9.87 12.67
CA GLN A 30 -9.52 9.62 13.32
C GLN A 30 -10.64 10.47 12.70
N ALA A 31 -10.39 11.76 12.45
CA ALA A 31 -11.36 12.65 11.82
C ALA A 31 -11.76 12.17 10.42
N LEU A 32 -10.78 11.78 9.59
CA LEU A 32 -11.04 11.24 8.25
C LEU A 32 -11.78 9.89 8.32
N HIS A 33 -11.43 9.03 9.26
CA HIS A 33 -12.11 7.75 9.45
C HIS A 33 -13.60 7.96 9.73
N GLN A 34 -13.94 8.79 10.72
CA GLN A 34 -15.33 9.10 11.09
C GLN A 34 -16.13 9.67 9.91
N THR A 35 -15.57 10.65 9.20
CA THR A 35 -16.22 11.26 8.04
C THR A 35 -16.45 10.25 6.93
N LEU A 36 -15.44 9.45 6.59
CA LEU A 36 -15.53 8.48 5.51
C LEU A 36 -16.46 7.30 5.87
N GLU A 37 -16.51 6.89 7.13
CA GLU A 37 -17.45 5.88 7.60
C GLU A 37 -18.90 6.37 7.48
N GLN A 38 -19.18 7.61 7.91
CA GLN A 38 -20.49 8.23 7.80
C GLN A 38 -20.94 8.38 6.33
N VAL A 39 -20.05 8.89 5.47
CA VAL A 39 -20.42 9.07 4.05
C VAL A 39 -20.65 7.74 3.37
N ARG A 40 -19.85 6.70 3.68
CA ARG A 40 -20.03 5.37 3.12
C ARG A 40 -21.32 4.69 3.58
N SER A 41 -21.78 4.93 4.81
CA SER A 41 -23.07 4.38 5.27
C SER A 41 -24.25 4.89 4.43
N ASN A 42 -24.16 6.13 3.92
CA ASN A 42 -25.17 6.77 3.09
C ASN A 42 -24.93 6.57 1.58
N HIS A 43 -23.66 6.39 1.17
CA HIS A 43 -23.20 6.39 -0.23
C HIS A 43 -22.14 5.30 -0.47
N ALA A 44 -22.53 4.03 -0.30
CA ALA A 44 -21.60 2.88 -0.37
C ALA A 44 -20.88 2.71 -1.73
N ASN A 45 -21.42 3.28 -2.81
CA ASN A 45 -20.99 3.00 -4.18
C ASN A 45 -20.11 4.09 -4.80
N ILE A 46 -19.31 4.80 -4.00
CA ILE A 46 -18.33 5.78 -4.51
C ILE A 46 -16.92 5.19 -4.38
N PRO A 47 -16.36 4.58 -5.45
CA PRO A 47 -15.10 3.81 -5.36
C PRO A 47 -13.93 4.64 -4.81
N LEU A 48 -13.84 5.93 -5.16
CA LEU A 48 -12.76 6.79 -4.70
C LEU A 48 -12.84 7.07 -3.18
N LEU A 49 -14.04 7.29 -2.62
CA LEU A 49 -14.20 7.45 -1.17
C LEU A 49 -13.94 6.14 -0.43
N ASN A 50 -14.34 5.00 -1.02
CA ASN A 50 -13.99 3.68 -0.48
C ASN A 50 -12.48 3.46 -0.46
N ALA A 51 -11.76 3.87 -1.50
CA ALA A 51 -10.31 3.77 -1.56
C ALA A 51 -9.61 4.66 -0.51
N TYR A 52 -10.07 5.91 -0.33
CA TYR A 52 -9.57 6.76 0.75
C TYR A 52 -9.85 6.14 2.12
N HIS A 53 -11.06 5.62 2.35
CA HIS A 53 -11.37 4.96 3.64
C HIS A 53 -10.49 3.74 3.88
N GLY A 54 -10.31 2.88 2.86
CA GLY A 54 -9.37 1.76 2.93
C GLY A 54 -7.94 2.19 3.29
N SER A 55 -7.46 3.27 2.67
CA SER A 55 -6.14 3.85 2.99
C SER A 55 -6.07 4.36 4.44
N ILE A 56 -7.09 5.07 4.93
CA ILE A 56 -7.16 5.52 6.34
C ILE A 56 -7.19 4.32 7.31
N MET A 57 -7.90 3.25 6.99
CA MET A 57 -7.89 2.02 7.80
C MET A 57 -6.49 1.40 7.91
N ILE A 58 -5.67 1.47 6.86
CA ILE A 58 -4.25 1.06 6.91
C ILE A 58 -3.44 1.98 7.83
N LEU A 59 -3.71 3.29 7.85
CA LEU A 59 -3.07 4.22 8.79
C LEU A 59 -3.50 3.95 10.24
N ILE A 60 -4.78 3.64 10.49
CA ILE A 60 -5.23 3.18 11.81
C ILE A 60 -4.46 1.92 12.23
N ALA A 61 -4.31 0.95 11.33
CA ALA A 61 -3.53 -0.26 11.62
C ALA A 61 -2.06 0.05 11.97
N ARG A 62 -1.44 1.05 11.31
CA ARG A 62 -0.08 1.50 11.63
C ARG A 62 0.05 1.89 13.11
N ASP A 63 -0.94 2.64 13.61
CA ASP A 63 -0.91 3.29 14.92
C ASP A 63 -1.38 2.36 16.07
N LYS A 64 -1.99 1.21 15.74
CA LYS A 64 -2.36 0.20 16.75
C LYS A 64 -1.14 -0.50 17.35
N THR A 65 -1.19 -0.83 18.64
CA THR A 65 -0.18 -1.64 19.33
C THR A 65 -0.53 -3.13 19.29
N ASN A 66 -1.82 -3.47 19.38
CA ASN A 66 -2.30 -4.85 19.36
C ASN A 66 -2.16 -5.47 17.97
N PRO A 67 -1.45 -6.60 17.80
CA PRO A 67 -1.22 -7.23 16.51
C PRO A 67 -2.50 -7.74 15.81
N LEU A 68 -3.47 -8.22 16.57
CA LEU A 68 -4.74 -8.68 16.00
C LEU A 68 -5.55 -7.51 15.44
N GLU A 69 -5.57 -6.38 16.15
CA GLU A 69 -6.20 -5.16 15.64
C GLU A 69 -5.49 -4.66 14.40
N LYS A 70 -4.14 -4.63 14.39
CA LYS A 70 -3.35 -4.30 13.18
C LYS A 70 -3.78 -5.16 12.01
N LEU A 71 -3.84 -6.48 12.19
CA LEU A 71 -4.20 -7.40 11.14
C LEU A 71 -5.65 -7.16 10.65
N ARG A 72 -6.60 -6.97 11.58
CA ARG A 72 -8.01 -6.73 11.26
C ARG A 72 -8.19 -5.45 10.44
N TRP A 73 -7.61 -4.34 10.90
CA TRP A 73 -7.69 -3.06 10.22
C TRP A 73 -7.01 -3.10 8.85
N SER A 74 -5.82 -3.73 8.76
CA SER A 74 -5.11 -3.88 7.48
C SER A 74 -5.91 -4.69 6.47
N LYS A 75 -6.47 -5.84 6.87
CA LYS A 75 -7.29 -6.69 5.97
C LYS A 75 -8.55 -5.96 5.50
N ALA A 76 -9.26 -5.28 6.40
CA ALA A 76 -10.45 -4.52 6.05
C ALA A 76 -10.13 -3.36 5.10
N GLY A 77 -9.06 -2.61 5.35
CA GLY A 77 -8.60 -1.54 4.47
C GLY A 77 -8.19 -2.04 3.09
N LEU A 78 -7.43 -3.15 3.03
CA LEU A 78 -7.04 -3.77 1.76
C LEU A 78 -8.26 -4.22 0.94
N LYS A 79 -9.26 -4.81 1.59
CA LYS A 79 -10.50 -5.22 0.90
C LYS A 79 -11.17 -4.02 0.22
N LEU A 80 -11.31 -2.89 0.90
CA LEU A 80 -11.90 -1.68 0.31
C LEU A 80 -11.09 -1.14 -0.88
N LEU A 81 -9.76 -1.20 -0.79
CA LEU A 81 -8.88 -0.79 -1.88
C LEU A 81 -8.98 -1.72 -3.09
N ASP A 82 -9.04 -3.03 -2.87
CA ASP A 82 -9.21 -4.01 -3.94
C ASP A 82 -10.58 -3.85 -4.63
N ASP A 83 -11.65 -3.76 -3.84
CA ASP A 83 -13.01 -3.53 -4.36
C ASP A 83 -13.07 -2.22 -5.18
N ALA A 84 -12.44 -1.13 -4.69
CA ALA A 84 -12.42 0.14 -5.42
C ALA A 84 -11.70 0.04 -6.78
N VAL A 85 -10.59 -0.72 -6.86
CA VAL A 85 -9.91 -0.95 -8.15
C VAL A 85 -10.76 -1.83 -9.07
N ILE A 86 -11.49 -2.83 -8.57
CA ILE A 86 -12.40 -3.64 -9.37
C ILE A 86 -13.47 -2.76 -10.03
N PHE A 87 -14.07 -1.83 -9.26
CA PHE A 87 -15.11 -0.93 -9.77
C PHE A 87 -14.56 0.20 -10.67
N SER A 88 -13.33 0.64 -10.45
CA SER A 88 -12.71 1.74 -11.20
C SER A 88 -11.26 1.47 -11.55
N PRO A 89 -10.96 0.47 -12.41
CA PRO A 89 -9.61 -0.04 -12.64
C PRO A 89 -8.67 0.96 -13.32
N GLN A 90 -9.20 2.00 -13.96
CA GLN A 90 -8.42 3.03 -14.64
C GLN A 90 -8.27 4.32 -13.81
N ASN A 91 -8.82 4.36 -12.61
CA ASN A 91 -8.71 5.55 -11.76
C ASN A 91 -7.31 5.63 -11.12
N PHE A 92 -6.55 6.66 -11.50
CA PHE A 92 -5.16 6.86 -11.05
C PHE A 92 -5.04 7.01 -9.52
N MET A 93 -5.96 7.74 -8.88
CA MET A 93 -5.88 7.96 -7.43
C MET A 93 -6.18 6.66 -6.67
N ILE A 94 -7.16 5.88 -7.10
CA ILE A 94 -7.49 4.58 -6.50
C ILE A 94 -6.28 3.62 -6.61
N ARG A 95 -5.66 3.56 -7.78
CA ARG A 95 -4.43 2.77 -8.00
C ARG A 95 -3.27 3.27 -7.11
N LEU A 96 -3.12 4.59 -7.00
CA LEU A 96 -2.08 5.18 -6.14
C LEU A 96 -2.28 4.79 -4.67
N LEU A 97 -3.51 4.91 -4.15
CA LEU A 97 -3.84 4.57 -2.77
C LEU A 97 -3.60 3.08 -2.49
N ARG A 98 -4.02 2.18 -3.40
CA ARG A 98 -3.80 0.74 -3.25
C ARG A 98 -2.32 0.37 -3.34
N GLY A 99 -1.61 0.88 -4.33
CA GLY A 99 -0.16 0.64 -4.51
C GLY A 99 0.66 1.10 -3.30
N LYS A 100 0.35 2.29 -2.75
CA LYS A 100 1.02 2.80 -1.53
C LYS A 100 0.72 1.92 -0.30
N ALA A 101 -0.52 1.48 -0.11
CA ALA A 101 -0.89 0.56 0.95
C ALA A 101 -0.16 -0.79 0.82
N ALA A 102 -0.19 -1.37 -0.38
CA ALA A 102 0.50 -2.62 -0.68
C ALA A 102 2.02 -2.54 -0.47
N HIS A 103 2.65 -1.41 -0.86
CA HIS A 103 4.08 -1.18 -0.62
C HIS A 103 4.43 -1.10 0.87
N LYS A 104 3.59 -0.46 1.70
CA LYS A 104 3.88 -0.23 3.13
C LYS A 104 3.66 -1.47 4.00
N LEU A 105 2.83 -2.40 3.56
CA LEU A 105 2.53 -3.61 4.34
C LEU A 105 3.65 -4.65 4.21
N PRO A 106 3.96 -5.43 5.29
CA PRO A 106 4.95 -6.48 5.26
C PRO A 106 4.59 -7.58 4.26
N GLU A 107 5.49 -7.86 3.31
CA GLU A 107 5.28 -8.84 2.24
C GLU A 107 4.97 -10.23 2.77
N LYS A 108 5.72 -10.68 3.78
CA LYS A 108 5.59 -12.00 4.42
C LYS A 108 4.15 -12.31 4.91
N HIS A 109 3.40 -11.27 5.33
CA HIS A 109 2.08 -11.45 5.93
C HIS A 109 0.92 -11.14 4.98
N PHE A 110 1.15 -10.23 4.05
CA PHE A 110 0.09 -9.73 3.19
C PHE A 110 0.26 -10.15 1.73
N ASN A 111 1.47 -10.53 1.31
CA ASN A 111 1.79 -10.96 -0.05
C ASN A 111 1.28 -9.96 -1.10
N ARG A 112 1.63 -8.66 -0.91
CA ARG A 112 1.10 -7.55 -1.72
C ARG A 112 2.11 -6.92 -2.67
N GLY A 113 3.33 -7.47 -2.77
CA GLY A 113 4.35 -6.94 -3.65
C GLY A 113 3.91 -6.91 -5.11
N HIS A 114 3.25 -7.95 -5.60
CA HIS A 114 2.70 -7.96 -6.96
C HIS A 114 1.64 -6.87 -7.17
N THR A 115 0.75 -6.64 -6.19
CA THR A 115 -0.24 -5.57 -6.26
C THR A 115 0.43 -4.19 -6.36
N ALA A 116 1.48 -3.95 -5.56
CA ALA A 116 2.23 -2.70 -5.61
C ALA A 116 2.93 -2.51 -6.97
N ILE A 117 3.54 -3.58 -7.52
CA ILE A 117 4.18 -3.56 -8.84
C ILE A 117 3.15 -3.20 -9.93
N ASP A 118 1.99 -3.85 -9.94
CA ASP A 118 0.96 -3.63 -10.95
C ASP A 118 0.45 -2.20 -10.93
N ASP A 119 0.12 -1.68 -9.74
CA ASP A 119 -0.40 -0.32 -9.59
C ASP A 119 0.66 0.75 -9.92
N TYR A 120 1.89 0.58 -9.43
CA TYR A 120 2.97 1.54 -9.73
C TYR A 120 3.37 1.51 -11.20
N THR A 121 3.45 0.33 -11.81
CA THR A 121 3.74 0.19 -13.24
C THR A 121 2.65 0.84 -14.09
N PHE A 122 1.37 0.64 -13.74
CA PHE A 122 0.25 1.30 -14.40
C PHE A 122 0.37 2.84 -14.35
N LEU A 123 0.64 3.39 -13.17
CA LEU A 123 0.77 4.84 -12.96
C LEU A 123 1.97 5.44 -13.71
N ILE A 124 3.13 4.78 -13.63
CA ILE A 124 4.37 5.20 -14.31
C ILE A 124 4.16 5.19 -15.83
N LYS A 125 3.66 4.09 -16.41
CA LYS A 125 3.37 3.98 -17.84
C LYS A 125 2.33 4.99 -18.30
N SER A 126 1.33 5.29 -17.49
CA SER A 126 0.31 6.29 -17.82
C SER A 126 0.90 7.70 -17.84
N HIS A 127 1.78 8.02 -16.91
CA HIS A 127 2.50 9.29 -16.89
C HIS A 127 3.40 9.45 -18.14
N GLU A 128 4.18 8.43 -18.49
CA GLU A 128 5.05 8.41 -19.67
C GLU A 128 4.29 8.58 -20.99
N ARG A 129 3.03 8.17 -21.04
CA ARG A 129 2.12 8.37 -22.19
C ARG A 129 1.39 9.71 -22.16
N GLY A 130 1.75 10.63 -21.26
CA GLY A 130 1.10 11.94 -21.11
C GLY A 130 -0.32 11.88 -20.54
N LYS A 131 -0.74 10.75 -19.98
CA LYS A 131 -2.08 10.55 -19.39
C LYS A 131 -2.09 10.58 -17.86
N GLY A 132 -0.92 10.75 -17.22
CA GLY A 132 -0.79 10.74 -15.78
C GLY A 132 -1.02 12.10 -15.14
N PHE A 133 -1.38 12.11 -13.86
CA PHE A 133 -1.57 13.31 -13.03
C PHE A 133 -0.35 13.60 -12.13
N LEU A 134 0.71 12.80 -12.25
CA LEU A 134 1.89 12.91 -11.40
C LEU A 134 2.73 14.13 -11.79
N ASN A 135 3.19 14.90 -10.80
CA ASN A 135 4.30 15.81 -11.03
C ASN A 135 5.63 15.03 -11.01
N SER A 136 6.72 15.66 -11.46
CA SER A 136 8.03 15.00 -11.57
C SER A 136 8.51 14.38 -10.26
N LYS A 137 8.27 15.04 -9.12
CA LYS A 137 8.65 14.52 -7.79
C LYS A 137 7.87 13.26 -7.44
N ALA A 138 6.55 13.24 -7.66
CA ALA A 138 5.72 12.08 -7.41
C ALA A 138 6.06 10.92 -8.36
N TYR A 139 6.36 11.21 -9.62
CA TYR A 139 6.79 10.21 -10.60
C TYR A 139 8.12 9.55 -10.18
N TRP A 140 9.14 10.34 -9.80
CA TRP A 140 10.41 9.79 -9.31
C TRP A 140 10.25 8.98 -8.02
N GLN A 141 9.39 9.46 -7.12
CA GLN A 141 9.08 8.72 -5.89
C GLN A 141 8.47 7.35 -6.19
N LEU A 142 7.55 7.25 -7.16
CA LEU A 142 6.95 5.96 -7.53
C LEU A 142 7.98 5.00 -8.14
N ILE A 143 8.88 5.48 -9.00
CA ILE A 143 9.93 4.64 -9.58
C ILE A 143 10.89 4.17 -8.48
N TYR A 144 11.25 5.05 -7.53
CA TYR A 144 12.08 4.69 -6.40
C TYR A 144 11.43 3.58 -5.56
N GLU A 145 10.17 3.76 -5.20
CA GLU A 145 9.41 2.80 -4.40
C GLU A 145 9.18 1.47 -5.16
N LEU A 146 8.95 1.53 -6.47
CA LEU A 146 8.87 0.33 -7.32
C LEU A 146 10.18 -0.47 -7.25
N GLY A 147 11.32 0.19 -7.30
CA GLY A 147 12.63 -0.42 -7.08
C GLY A 147 12.75 -1.08 -5.69
N GLU A 148 12.23 -0.44 -4.64
CA GLU A 148 12.21 -1.03 -3.29
C GLU A 148 11.31 -2.28 -3.21
N VAL A 149 10.15 -2.28 -3.87
CA VAL A 149 9.26 -3.46 -3.95
C VAL A 149 9.96 -4.60 -4.68
N TYR A 150 10.56 -4.34 -5.85
CA TYR A 150 11.32 -5.34 -6.59
C TYR A 150 12.44 -5.93 -5.76
N TYR A 151 13.23 -5.07 -5.11
CA TYR A 151 14.32 -5.53 -4.24
C TYR A 151 13.81 -6.40 -3.10
N ARG A 152 12.74 -6.02 -2.40
CA ARG A 152 12.13 -6.79 -1.32
C ARG A 152 11.62 -8.16 -1.80
N MET A 153 11.16 -8.25 -3.04
CA MET A 153 10.73 -9.49 -3.66
C MET A 153 11.88 -10.32 -4.27
N GLY A 154 13.15 -9.92 -4.08
CA GLY A 154 14.31 -10.61 -4.63
C GLY A 154 14.53 -10.36 -6.12
N ARG A 155 13.80 -9.46 -6.76
CA ARG A 155 13.94 -9.10 -8.19
C ARG A 155 15.03 -8.03 -8.33
N ASN A 156 16.28 -8.40 -8.12
CA ASN A 156 17.41 -7.48 -8.04
C ASN A 156 17.68 -6.74 -9.34
N GLN A 157 17.52 -7.41 -10.50
CA GLN A 157 17.70 -6.78 -11.80
C GLN A 157 16.68 -5.64 -12.03
N ASP A 158 15.41 -5.89 -11.73
CA ASP A 158 14.34 -4.91 -11.91
C ASP A 158 14.52 -3.72 -10.96
N ALA A 159 14.89 -3.98 -9.71
CA ALA A 159 15.23 -2.93 -8.75
C ALA A 159 16.37 -2.05 -9.27
N GLY A 160 17.43 -2.67 -9.78
CA GLY A 160 18.57 -1.98 -10.36
C GLY A 160 18.17 -1.13 -11.59
N ILE A 161 17.27 -1.60 -12.44
CA ILE A 161 16.75 -0.85 -13.58
C ILE A 161 16.04 0.43 -13.10
N CYS A 162 15.14 0.33 -12.11
CA CYS A 162 14.43 1.48 -11.55
C CYS A 162 15.40 2.53 -10.99
N TRP A 163 16.36 2.12 -10.18
CA TRP A 163 17.29 3.05 -9.52
C TRP A 163 18.33 3.64 -10.48
N ARG A 164 18.78 2.90 -11.51
CA ARG A 164 19.65 3.45 -12.59
C ARG A 164 18.92 4.51 -13.42
N LYS A 165 17.65 4.26 -13.78
CA LYS A 165 16.83 5.25 -14.49
C LYS A 165 16.80 6.57 -13.71
N LEU A 166 16.44 6.52 -12.43
CA LEU A 166 16.40 7.72 -11.59
C LEU A 166 17.75 8.42 -11.45
N LYS A 167 18.84 7.64 -11.29
CA LYS A 167 20.19 8.21 -11.19
C LYS A 167 20.58 9.01 -12.43
N ASN A 168 20.13 8.59 -13.60
CA ASN A 168 20.43 9.28 -14.86
C ASN A 168 19.54 10.52 -15.07
N GLU A 169 18.36 10.56 -14.44
CA GLU A 169 17.39 11.67 -14.59
C GLU A 169 17.54 12.76 -13.53
N THR A 170 18.06 12.45 -12.34
CA THR A 170 18.14 13.41 -11.24
C THR A 170 19.47 14.15 -11.21
N GLN A 171 19.40 15.47 -10.90
CA GLN A 171 20.56 16.32 -10.63
C GLN A 171 20.74 16.60 -9.12
N ASP A 172 19.84 16.10 -8.25
CA ASP A 172 19.93 16.28 -6.79
C ASP A 172 21.06 15.42 -6.22
N PRO A 173 22.13 16.01 -5.65
CA PRO A 173 23.27 15.23 -5.14
C PRO A 173 22.91 14.33 -3.96
N ALA A 174 21.94 14.72 -3.13
CA ALA A 174 21.50 13.91 -1.98
C ALA A 174 20.74 12.67 -2.49
N PHE A 175 19.84 12.84 -3.44
CA PHE A 175 19.12 11.75 -4.06
C PHE A 175 20.04 10.83 -4.86
N GLN A 176 21.03 11.38 -5.58
CA GLN A 176 22.05 10.57 -6.27
C GLN A 176 22.85 9.70 -5.30
N ARG A 177 23.27 10.21 -4.14
CA ARG A 177 23.95 9.40 -3.10
C ARG A 177 23.05 8.26 -2.60
N LEU A 178 21.77 8.54 -2.36
CA LEU A 178 20.80 7.51 -1.97
C LEU A 178 20.68 6.42 -3.03
N LEU A 179 20.54 6.79 -4.31
CA LEU A 179 20.44 5.84 -5.41
C LEU A 179 21.70 4.99 -5.58
N LEU A 180 22.88 5.58 -5.39
CA LEU A 180 24.14 4.84 -5.38
C LEU A 180 24.18 3.80 -4.26
N SER A 181 23.73 4.15 -3.07
CA SER A 181 23.64 3.18 -1.96
C SER A 181 22.66 2.04 -2.27
N LYS A 182 21.54 2.33 -2.91
CA LYS A 182 20.58 1.31 -3.35
C LYS A 182 21.14 0.41 -4.45
N LEU A 183 21.87 0.95 -5.41
CA LEU A 183 22.52 0.18 -6.47
C LEU A 183 23.58 -0.81 -5.93
N LYS A 184 24.34 -0.40 -4.92
CA LYS A 184 25.28 -1.30 -4.22
C LYS A 184 24.58 -2.51 -3.59
N LEU A 185 23.31 -2.39 -3.17
CA LEU A 185 22.57 -3.52 -2.59
C LEU A 185 22.28 -4.64 -3.61
N VAL A 186 22.27 -4.33 -4.90
CA VAL A 186 21.96 -5.29 -5.98
C VAL A 186 23.20 -5.65 -6.82
N GLU A 187 24.32 -5.00 -6.56
CA GLU A 187 25.58 -5.25 -7.27
C GLU A 187 26.08 -6.69 -6.99
N GLY A 188 26.42 -7.41 -8.04
CA GLY A 188 26.89 -8.79 -7.94
C GLY A 188 25.82 -9.82 -7.54
N LYS A 189 24.57 -9.42 -7.33
CA LYS A 189 23.50 -10.35 -6.98
C LYS A 189 22.85 -10.97 -8.24
N PRO A 190 22.29 -12.19 -8.12
CA PRO A 190 21.54 -12.80 -9.20
C PRO A 190 20.33 -11.93 -9.56
N ALA A 191 19.89 -12.00 -10.81
CA ALA A 191 18.75 -11.21 -11.31
C ALA A 191 17.49 -11.41 -10.44
N VAL A 192 17.26 -12.65 -10.01
CA VAL A 192 16.18 -13.04 -9.08
C VAL A 192 16.77 -13.93 -7.99
N GLU A 193 16.41 -13.70 -6.75
CA GLU A 193 16.75 -14.53 -5.59
C GLU A 193 15.54 -14.72 -4.67
N THR A 194 15.42 -15.87 -4.05
CA THR A 194 14.42 -16.08 -2.98
C THR A 194 14.88 -15.32 -1.73
N ARG A 195 14.03 -14.41 -1.23
CA ARG A 195 14.28 -13.69 0.01
C ARG A 195 13.36 -14.18 1.10
N THR A 196 13.94 -14.63 2.18
CA THR A 196 13.25 -14.78 3.47
C THR A 196 13.48 -13.52 4.27
N GLU A 197 12.45 -12.71 4.47
CA GLU A 197 12.54 -11.59 5.41
C GLU A 197 12.84 -12.15 6.81
N PRO A 198 13.79 -11.56 7.57
CA PRO A 198 14.00 -11.98 8.96
C PRO A 198 12.69 -11.81 9.74
N GLU A 199 12.37 -12.80 10.55
CA GLU A 199 11.18 -12.77 11.39
C GLU A 199 11.30 -11.64 12.42
N GLY A 200 10.66 -10.50 12.16
CA GLY A 200 10.48 -9.47 13.18
C GLY A 200 9.54 -9.94 14.31
N PRO A 201 9.58 -9.31 15.49
CA PRO A 201 8.76 -9.71 16.65
C PRO A 201 7.26 -9.80 16.32
N PHE A 202 6.76 -8.95 15.44
CA PHE A 202 5.38 -8.98 14.96
C PHE A 202 5.08 -10.20 14.08
N ALA A 203 6.04 -10.60 13.26
CA ALA A 203 5.92 -11.75 12.37
C ALA A 203 5.83 -13.07 13.14
N SER A 204 6.68 -13.25 14.15
CA SER A 204 6.66 -14.43 15.00
C SER A 204 5.37 -14.56 15.80
N LEU A 205 4.81 -13.44 16.26
CA LEU A 205 3.55 -13.42 16.98
C LEU A 205 2.35 -13.79 16.08
N LEU A 206 2.27 -13.21 14.88
CA LEU A 206 1.21 -13.58 13.91
C LEU A 206 1.28 -15.06 13.52
N ARG A 207 2.47 -15.61 13.34
CA ARG A 207 2.64 -17.04 13.05
C ARG A 207 2.12 -17.92 14.19
N ARG A 208 2.40 -17.55 15.45
CA ARG A 208 1.85 -18.26 16.61
C ARG A 208 0.34 -18.24 16.63
N ILE A 209 -0.29 -17.07 16.41
CA ILE A 209 -1.75 -16.91 16.38
C ILE A 209 -2.37 -17.74 15.24
N VAL A 210 -1.78 -17.74 14.06
CA VAL A 210 -2.27 -18.53 12.91
C VAL A 210 -2.14 -20.02 13.19
N ASN A 211 -1.01 -20.46 13.76
CA ASN A 211 -0.80 -21.86 14.10
C ASN A 211 -1.73 -22.32 15.25
N GLU A 212 -1.96 -21.48 16.26
CA GLU A 212 -2.92 -21.76 17.35
C GLU A 212 -4.36 -21.85 16.82
N ALA A 213 -4.76 -20.98 15.89
CA ALA A 213 -6.07 -21.02 15.25
C ALA A 213 -6.26 -22.26 14.36
N GLN A 214 -5.22 -22.72 13.67
CA GLN A 214 -5.26 -23.95 12.86
C GLN A 214 -5.33 -25.22 13.71
N ASN A 215 -4.65 -25.23 14.86
CA ASN A 215 -4.68 -26.36 15.79
C ASN A 215 -6.01 -26.48 16.61
N GLN A 216 -6.88 -25.46 16.56
CA GLN A 216 -8.20 -25.47 17.22
C GLN A 216 -9.34 -25.90 16.29
N ILE A 217 -9.07 -26.19 15.01
CA ILE A 217 -10.05 -26.79 14.10
C ILE A 217 -10.00 -28.31 14.33
N PRO A 218 -11.02 -28.94 14.93
CA PRO A 218 -11.04 -30.39 15.07
C PRO A 218 -11.11 -31.02 13.67
N ASP A 219 -10.24 -31.99 13.45
CA ASP A 219 -10.22 -32.80 12.24
C ASP A 219 -11.50 -33.68 12.17
N ASN A 220 -12.49 -33.20 11.44
CA ASN A 220 -13.78 -33.84 11.24
C ASN A 220 -13.74 -34.97 10.18
N SER A 221 -12.56 -35.49 9.85
CA SER A 221 -12.38 -36.52 8.80
C SER A 221 -12.48 -37.96 9.27
N GLN A 222 -12.92 -38.23 10.54
CA GLN A 222 -13.13 -39.61 11.01
C GLN A 222 -14.55 -39.84 11.59
N GLN A 223 -15.59 -39.70 10.76
CA GLN A 223 -16.89 -40.33 11.01
C GLN A 223 -17.61 -40.61 9.69
N THR A 224 -17.18 -41.65 8.98
CA THR A 224 -18.01 -42.40 8.03
C THR A 224 -17.43 -43.81 7.95
N THR A 225 -17.90 -44.66 8.82
CA THR A 225 -18.03 -46.12 8.63
C THR A 225 -19.41 -46.52 9.08
#